data_1183ea3178dbda1968f227fc262a0e7f
#
_entry.id   1183ea3178dbda1968f227fc262a0e7f
#
_cell.length_a   1.000
_cell.length_b   1.000
_cell.length_c   1.000
_cell.angle_alpha   90.00
_cell.angle_beta   90.00
_cell.angle_gamma   90.00
#
_symmetry.space_group_name_H-M   'P 1'
#
loop_
_entity.id
_entity.type
_entity.pdbx_description
1 polymer ?
#
loop_
_entity_poly.entity_id
_entity_poly.type
_entity_poly.pdbx_seq_one_letter_code
_entity_poly.pdbx_strand_id
1 'polypeptide(L)'
;MLISIPKDVKYIIDTFYKNGYEAFMVGGCIRDILLNRTPMDYDIATSAPPEITEKLFKKTIPTGIEHGTITVLIDKNPYEVTTYRTEGTYSDNRKPDSVTFISDIKEDLARRDFTINAFAYNDRKGLLDYFSGNTDLNRKLIKCVGNPDKRFKEDALRMLRAIRFSAQLNFNIDEKTFAAIKVNSSSIQNISKERIRVELSKTLLSNNAFSGMIKLEESKLLKEILPYNLNLDNSIDKVNPNISSRLAFIFLNLEPSLVESIMRDLTFDKNTMNKVISLTSSFKDIKSPDSKADCKRLIIKVGKDNIFDLINIYESINSKSVPDITNLVKEILDSNEVLYIKDLAIKGNDLIKELDITPGKILGELLNHLLNEVINETIDNDYASLITCAKNYIQNS
;
A
#
# COMPACT_ATOMS: atom_id res chain seq x y z
N MET A 1 5.39 -22.41 26.43
CA MET A 1 5.72 -20.99 26.18
C MET A 1 4.52 -20.17 26.65
N LEU A 2 4.72 -19.21 27.57
CA LEU A 2 3.65 -18.30 27.99
C LEU A 2 3.65 -17.10 27.04
N ILE A 3 2.54 -16.88 26.34
CA ILE A 3 2.29 -15.71 25.50
C ILE A 3 1.57 -14.68 26.35
N SER A 4 2.06 -13.46 26.40
CA SER A 4 1.38 -12.37 27.11
C SER A 4 0.12 -11.94 26.34
N ILE A 5 -1.03 -12.07 26.98
CA ILE A 5 -2.31 -11.64 26.44
C ILE A 5 -2.58 -10.18 26.87
N PRO A 6 -2.90 -9.24 25.97
CA PRO A 6 -3.33 -7.90 26.36
C PRO A 6 -4.57 -7.93 27.26
N LYS A 7 -4.68 -6.97 28.16
CA LYS A 7 -5.74 -6.90 29.19
C LYS A 7 -7.15 -7.00 28.60
N ASP A 8 -7.40 -6.27 27.51
CA ASP A 8 -8.71 -6.24 26.86
C ASP A 8 -9.05 -7.57 26.18
N VAL A 9 -8.07 -8.18 25.50
CA VAL A 9 -8.20 -9.49 24.88
C VAL A 9 -8.47 -10.56 25.94
N LYS A 10 -7.76 -10.50 27.06
CA LYS A 10 -7.97 -11.38 28.20
C LYS A 10 -9.38 -11.21 28.78
N TYR A 11 -9.85 -9.98 28.93
CA TYR A 11 -11.21 -9.69 29.39
C TYR A 11 -12.26 -10.32 28.46
N ILE A 12 -12.08 -10.20 27.15
CA ILE A 12 -12.98 -10.80 26.15
C ILE A 12 -12.99 -12.34 26.29
N ILE A 13 -11.82 -12.97 26.31
CA ILE A 13 -11.68 -14.43 26.45
C ILE A 13 -12.29 -14.91 27.74
N ASP A 14 -11.99 -14.28 28.89
CA ASP A 14 -12.52 -14.66 30.20
C ASP A 14 -14.04 -14.46 30.28
N THR A 15 -14.60 -13.47 29.58
CA THR A 15 -16.05 -13.25 29.50
C THR A 15 -16.74 -14.43 28.82
N PHE A 16 -16.21 -14.93 27.71
CA PHE A 16 -16.74 -16.11 27.03
C PHE A 16 -16.68 -17.35 27.94
N TYR A 17 -15.54 -17.61 28.59
CA TYR A 17 -15.40 -18.76 29.48
C TYR A 17 -16.34 -18.72 30.67
N LYS A 18 -16.59 -17.56 31.28
CA LYS A 18 -17.56 -17.39 32.36
C LYS A 18 -19.00 -17.75 31.95
N ASN A 19 -19.29 -17.67 30.66
CA ASN A 19 -20.60 -17.96 30.07
C ASN A 19 -20.65 -19.32 29.35
N GLY A 20 -19.65 -20.20 29.58
CA GLY A 20 -19.64 -21.58 29.07
C GLY A 20 -19.14 -21.73 27.62
N TYR A 21 -18.53 -20.69 27.03
CA TYR A 21 -17.99 -20.72 25.68
C TYR A 21 -16.47 -20.70 25.67
N GLU A 22 -15.86 -21.36 24.70
CA GLU A 22 -14.42 -21.28 24.47
C GLU A 22 -14.09 -20.02 23.63
N ALA A 23 -12.93 -19.43 23.91
CA ALA A 23 -12.37 -18.35 23.09
C ALA A 23 -10.85 -18.38 23.10
N PHE A 24 -10.25 -17.99 21.96
CA PHE A 24 -8.81 -17.97 21.76
C PHE A 24 -8.41 -16.73 20.96
N MET A 25 -7.23 -16.18 21.24
CA MET A 25 -6.51 -15.41 20.23
C MET A 25 -6.18 -16.35 19.07
N VAL A 26 -6.22 -15.85 17.83
CA VAL A 26 -5.98 -16.68 16.64
C VAL A 26 -5.21 -15.94 15.56
N GLY A 27 -4.53 -16.69 14.71
CA GLY A 27 -4.01 -16.16 13.45
C GLY A 27 -2.72 -15.36 13.56
N GLY A 28 -2.69 -14.21 12.87
CA GLY A 28 -1.49 -13.39 12.66
C GLY A 28 -0.86 -12.84 13.93
N CYS A 29 -1.65 -12.49 14.94
CA CYS A 29 -1.13 -11.98 16.21
C CYS A 29 -0.23 -12.99 16.94
N ILE A 30 -0.60 -14.27 16.91
CA ILE A 30 0.21 -15.32 17.54
C ILE A 30 1.51 -15.53 16.78
N ARG A 31 1.46 -15.59 15.44
CA ARG A 31 2.66 -15.64 14.60
C ARG A 31 3.61 -14.51 14.93
N ASP A 32 3.10 -13.28 15.01
CA ASP A 32 3.93 -12.10 15.23
C ASP A 32 4.57 -12.12 16.62
N ILE A 33 3.83 -12.54 17.66
CA ILE A 33 4.38 -12.74 19.00
C ILE A 33 5.48 -13.82 18.99
N LEU A 34 5.27 -14.94 18.31
CA LEU A 34 6.27 -16.01 18.19
C LEU A 34 7.53 -15.56 17.46
N LEU A 35 7.41 -14.55 16.59
CA LEU A 35 8.52 -13.88 15.89
C LEU A 35 9.11 -12.70 16.67
N ASN A 36 8.70 -12.48 17.94
CA ASN A 36 9.07 -11.32 18.75
C ASN A 36 8.72 -9.98 18.09
N ARG A 37 7.59 -9.94 17.37
CA ARG A 37 7.03 -8.72 16.78
C ARG A 37 5.78 -8.30 17.58
N THR A 38 5.53 -7.01 17.66
CA THR A 38 4.28 -6.49 18.24
C THR A 38 3.15 -6.63 17.21
N PRO A 39 2.07 -7.37 17.52
CA PRO A 39 0.91 -7.44 16.64
C PRO A 39 0.26 -6.07 16.46
N MET A 40 -0.28 -5.83 15.27
CA MET A 40 -1.05 -4.62 14.96
C MET A 40 -2.51 -4.75 15.43
N ASP A 41 -3.06 -5.97 15.39
CA ASP A 41 -4.43 -6.32 15.72
C ASP A 41 -4.47 -7.68 16.44
N TYR A 42 -5.59 -7.95 17.10
CA TYR A 42 -5.81 -9.20 17.83
C TYR A 42 -7.16 -9.79 17.44
N ASP A 43 -7.12 -10.81 16.61
CA ASP A 43 -8.31 -11.59 16.24
C ASP A 43 -8.64 -12.61 17.33
N ILE A 44 -9.92 -12.74 17.63
CA ILE A 44 -10.43 -13.69 18.59
C ILE A 44 -11.39 -14.65 17.87
N ALA A 45 -11.25 -15.95 18.13
CA ALA A 45 -12.22 -16.94 17.69
C ALA A 45 -12.91 -17.57 18.90
N THR A 46 -14.21 -17.84 18.78
CA THR A 46 -15.04 -18.38 19.88
C THR A 46 -16.01 -19.45 19.41
N SER A 47 -16.39 -20.36 20.33
CA SER A 47 -17.48 -21.32 20.11
C SER A 47 -18.88 -20.70 20.28
N ALA A 48 -18.94 -19.42 20.75
CA ALA A 48 -20.19 -18.70 20.90
C ALA A 48 -20.76 -18.26 19.55
N PRO A 49 -22.04 -18.46 19.24
CA PRO A 49 -22.68 -17.88 18.08
C PRO A 49 -22.71 -16.34 18.16
N PRO A 50 -22.86 -15.65 17.02
CA PRO A 50 -22.80 -14.17 16.95
C PRO A 50 -23.77 -13.47 17.92
N GLU A 51 -25.00 -13.98 18.05
CA GLU A 51 -26.06 -13.41 18.91
C GLU A 51 -25.67 -13.45 20.39
N ILE A 52 -24.88 -14.44 20.80
CA ILE A 52 -24.33 -14.53 22.16
C ILE A 52 -23.24 -13.50 22.35
N THR A 53 -22.35 -13.32 21.36
CA THR A 53 -21.33 -12.29 21.41
C THR A 53 -21.95 -10.90 21.60
N GLU A 54 -23.02 -10.57 20.86
CA GLU A 54 -23.73 -9.31 21.01
C GLU A 54 -24.36 -9.13 22.39
N LYS A 55 -24.87 -10.21 23.01
CA LYS A 55 -25.47 -10.17 24.35
C LYS A 55 -24.44 -10.02 25.47
N LEU A 56 -23.24 -10.59 25.30
CA LEU A 56 -22.23 -10.60 26.36
C LEU A 56 -21.48 -9.28 26.51
N PHE A 57 -21.41 -8.48 25.44
CA PHE A 57 -20.64 -7.23 25.43
C PHE A 57 -21.52 -6.00 25.25
N LYS A 58 -21.23 -4.94 26.01
CA LYS A 58 -22.05 -3.72 26.05
C LYS A 58 -22.06 -2.95 24.72
N LYS A 59 -20.97 -3.03 23.93
CA LYS A 59 -20.82 -2.33 22.66
C LYS A 59 -20.25 -3.26 21.62
N THR A 60 -21.04 -3.54 20.60
CA THR A 60 -20.69 -4.40 19.48
C THR A 60 -21.09 -3.74 18.16
N ILE A 61 -20.43 -4.11 17.08
CA ILE A 61 -20.77 -3.73 15.72
C ILE A 61 -20.84 -5.00 14.87
N PRO A 62 -21.95 -5.28 14.19
CA PRO A 62 -22.12 -6.48 13.37
C PRO A 62 -21.41 -6.31 12.01
N THR A 63 -20.08 -6.32 12.02
CA THR A 63 -19.25 -6.06 10.84
C THR A 63 -19.27 -7.17 9.80
N GLY A 64 -19.69 -8.39 10.17
CA GLY A 64 -19.72 -9.54 9.27
C GLY A 64 -20.56 -10.68 9.83
N ILE A 65 -21.78 -10.39 10.28
CA ILE A 65 -22.64 -11.35 10.99
C ILE A 65 -22.94 -12.60 10.14
N GLU A 66 -23.14 -12.44 8.84
CA GLU A 66 -23.35 -13.56 7.89
C GLU A 66 -22.16 -14.53 7.85
N HIS A 67 -20.97 -14.04 8.24
CA HIS A 67 -19.75 -14.82 8.34
C HIS A 67 -19.33 -15.10 9.78
N GLY A 68 -20.20 -14.80 10.75
CA GLY A 68 -19.97 -15.05 12.18
C GLY A 68 -19.03 -14.04 12.86
N THR A 69 -18.73 -12.87 12.25
CA THR A 69 -17.82 -11.88 12.81
C THR A 69 -18.57 -10.71 13.42
N ILE A 70 -18.27 -10.44 14.69
CA ILE A 70 -18.76 -9.28 15.46
C ILE A 70 -17.55 -8.50 15.96
N THR A 71 -17.52 -7.19 15.76
CA THR A 71 -16.52 -6.32 16.37
C THR A 71 -16.98 -5.92 17.78
N VAL A 72 -16.21 -6.31 18.79
CA VAL A 72 -16.40 -5.92 20.19
C VAL A 72 -15.57 -4.66 20.46
N LEU A 73 -16.17 -3.64 21.07
CA LEU A 73 -15.51 -2.40 21.45
C LEU A 73 -15.20 -2.39 22.95
N ILE A 74 -13.91 -2.38 23.31
CA ILE A 74 -13.43 -2.17 24.68
C ILE A 74 -12.69 -0.84 24.72
N ASP A 75 -13.17 0.11 25.51
CA ASP A 75 -12.59 1.46 25.65
C ASP A 75 -12.31 2.14 24.28
N LYS A 76 -13.25 1.99 23.34
CA LYS A 76 -13.18 2.44 21.92
C LYS A 76 -12.21 1.65 21.02
N ASN A 77 -11.46 0.69 21.55
CA ASN A 77 -10.61 -0.18 20.73
C ASN A 77 -11.44 -1.31 20.13
N PRO A 78 -11.36 -1.55 18.80
CA PRO A 78 -12.08 -2.63 18.14
C PRO A 78 -11.32 -3.95 18.25
N TYR A 79 -12.06 -5.05 18.52
CA TYR A 79 -11.56 -6.42 18.51
C TYR A 79 -12.50 -7.27 17.66
N GLU A 80 -11.96 -7.92 16.63
CA GLU A 80 -12.75 -8.83 15.81
C GLU A 80 -12.91 -10.17 16.51
N VAL A 81 -14.17 -10.56 16.75
CA VAL A 81 -14.55 -11.82 17.37
C VAL A 81 -15.33 -12.63 16.35
N THR A 82 -14.79 -13.79 15.96
CA THR A 82 -15.40 -14.65 14.94
C THR A 82 -15.82 -15.96 15.55
N THR A 83 -17.06 -16.38 15.32
CA THR A 83 -17.55 -17.71 15.68
C THR A 83 -16.81 -18.78 14.88
N TYR A 84 -16.42 -19.90 15.52
CA TYR A 84 -15.84 -21.04 14.81
C TYR A 84 -16.75 -21.50 13.70
N ARG A 85 -16.19 -21.71 12.52
CA ARG A 85 -16.97 -22.07 11.37
C ARG A 85 -16.23 -22.99 10.41
N THR A 86 -17.00 -23.80 9.70
CA THR A 86 -16.59 -24.41 8.45
C THR A 86 -17.21 -23.65 7.29
N GLU A 87 -16.59 -23.75 6.15
CA GLU A 87 -16.99 -23.08 4.93
C GLU A 87 -17.40 -24.13 3.90
N GLY A 88 -18.56 -23.93 3.26
CA GLY A 88 -19.08 -24.81 2.23
C GLY A 88 -18.30 -24.70 0.91
N THR A 89 -18.98 -24.94 -0.19
CA THR A 89 -18.41 -24.75 -1.55
C THR A 89 -18.17 -23.26 -1.83
N TYR A 90 -17.35 -23.00 -2.84
CA TYR A 90 -17.05 -21.66 -3.31
C TYR A 90 -17.32 -21.60 -4.81
N SER A 91 -18.39 -20.95 -5.20
CA SER A 91 -18.76 -20.82 -6.62
C SER A 91 -18.05 -19.64 -7.31
N ASP A 92 -17.61 -18.63 -6.55
CA ASP A 92 -16.99 -17.40 -7.08
C ASP A 92 -15.49 -17.24 -6.77
N ASN A 93 -14.83 -18.30 -6.23
CA ASN A 93 -13.43 -18.27 -5.75
C ASN A 93 -13.13 -17.16 -4.72
N ARG A 94 -14.15 -16.70 -3.97
CA ARG A 94 -14.03 -15.60 -3.02
C ARG A 94 -14.76 -15.83 -1.71
N LYS A 95 -16.06 -16.07 -1.78
CA LYS A 95 -16.91 -16.26 -0.61
C LYS A 95 -17.45 -17.68 -0.58
N PRO A 96 -17.51 -18.30 0.60
CA PRO A 96 -18.20 -19.57 0.72
C PRO A 96 -19.70 -19.37 0.44
N ASP A 97 -20.29 -20.30 -0.29
CA ASP A 97 -21.74 -20.30 -0.60
C ASP A 97 -22.57 -20.49 0.67
N SER A 98 -21.99 -21.13 1.69
CA SER A 98 -22.59 -21.31 3.01
C SER A 98 -21.54 -21.35 4.11
N VAL A 99 -21.93 -20.91 5.29
CA VAL A 99 -21.13 -20.97 6.51
C VAL A 99 -21.90 -21.78 7.53
N THR A 100 -21.24 -22.77 8.14
CA THR A 100 -21.81 -23.55 9.25
C THR A 100 -21.01 -23.29 10.51
N PHE A 101 -21.68 -22.81 11.56
CA PHE A 101 -21.04 -22.62 12.87
C PHE A 101 -20.79 -23.96 13.53
N ILE A 102 -19.62 -24.09 14.13
CA ILE A 102 -19.14 -25.34 14.76
C ILE A 102 -18.61 -25.06 16.15
N SER A 103 -18.32 -26.11 16.89
CA SER A 103 -17.78 -26.02 18.26
C SER A 103 -16.28 -26.39 18.35
N ASP A 104 -15.70 -26.96 17.29
CA ASP A 104 -14.30 -27.40 17.28
C ASP A 104 -13.37 -26.36 16.62
N ILE A 105 -12.49 -25.79 17.45
CA ILE A 105 -11.46 -24.84 17.00
C ILE A 105 -10.52 -25.44 15.94
N LYS A 106 -10.26 -26.75 15.96
CA LYS A 106 -9.39 -27.41 14.99
C LYS A 106 -9.93 -27.28 13.57
N GLU A 107 -11.25 -27.43 13.40
CA GLU A 107 -11.90 -27.28 12.10
C GLU A 107 -11.86 -25.82 11.62
N ASP A 108 -12.04 -24.84 12.53
CA ASP A 108 -11.87 -23.42 12.17
C ASP A 108 -10.44 -23.11 11.72
N LEU A 109 -9.44 -23.67 12.39
CA LEU A 109 -8.05 -23.49 12.00
C LEU A 109 -7.72 -24.21 10.67
N ALA A 110 -8.39 -25.31 10.37
CA ALA A 110 -8.19 -26.11 9.15
C ALA A 110 -8.58 -25.36 7.87
N ARG A 111 -9.51 -24.39 7.91
CA ARG A 111 -9.91 -23.58 6.74
C ARG A 111 -8.98 -22.40 6.47
N ARG A 112 -8.03 -22.09 7.36
CA ARG A 112 -7.11 -20.96 7.21
C ARG A 112 -6.14 -21.15 6.05
N ASP A 113 -5.49 -20.07 5.63
CA ASP A 113 -4.61 -20.04 4.49
C ASP A 113 -3.29 -20.81 4.70
N PHE A 114 -2.52 -20.42 5.73
CA PHE A 114 -1.17 -20.94 5.94
C PHE A 114 -0.99 -21.46 7.36
N THR A 115 -0.12 -22.46 7.51
CA THR A 115 0.18 -23.13 8.80
C THR A 115 0.63 -22.12 9.86
N ILE A 116 1.43 -21.13 9.47
CA ILE A 116 1.94 -20.05 10.33
C ILE A 116 0.86 -19.06 10.79
N ASN A 117 -0.35 -19.13 10.25
CA ASN A 117 -1.53 -18.34 10.64
C ASN A 117 -2.63 -19.23 11.27
N ALA A 118 -2.39 -20.54 11.40
CA ALA A 118 -3.35 -21.51 11.92
C ALA A 118 -3.07 -21.85 13.40
N PHE A 119 -2.77 -20.85 14.19
CA PHE A 119 -2.57 -20.95 15.64
C PHE A 119 -3.80 -20.49 16.40
N ALA A 120 -3.98 -21.06 17.59
CA ALA A 120 -4.87 -20.53 18.60
C ALA A 120 -4.16 -20.54 19.98
N TYR A 121 -4.43 -19.53 20.81
CA TYR A 121 -3.83 -19.44 22.13
C TYR A 121 -4.79 -18.83 23.16
N ASN A 122 -4.82 -19.41 24.34
CA ASN A 122 -5.31 -18.78 25.56
C ASN A 122 -4.54 -19.31 26.79
N ASP A 123 -4.67 -18.63 27.93
CA ASP A 123 -3.95 -19.01 29.17
C ASP A 123 -4.36 -20.39 29.75
N ARG A 124 -5.52 -20.91 29.35
CA ARG A 124 -6.08 -22.16 29.90
C ARG A 124 -5.60 -23.41 29.18
N LYS A 125 -5.53 -23.33 27.82
CA LYS A 125 -5.16 -24.47 26.98
C LYS A 125 -3.74 -24.32 26.37
N GLY A 126 -3.11 -23.13 26.52
CA GLY A 126 -1.84 -22.85 25.93
C GLY A 126 -1.91 -22.66 24.39
N LEU A 127 -0.80 -22.89 23.73
CA LEU A 127 -0.68 -22.80 22.26
C LEU A 127 -1.21 -24.08 21.60
N LEU A 128 -2.23 -23.93 20.76
CA LEU A 128 -2.76 -24.98 19.89
C LEU A 128 -2.17 -24.83 18.49
N ASP A 129 -1.42 -25.83 18.04
CA ASP A 129 -0.76 -25.93 16.73
C ASP A 129 -1.05 -27.30 16.11
N TYR A 130 -2.19 -27.43 15.47
CA TYR A 130 -2.63 -28.70 14.84
C TYR A 130 -1.99 -28.95 13.48
N PHE A 131 -1.36 -27.95 12.86
CA PHE A 131 -0.86 -28.01 11.49
C PHE A 131 0.65 -27.81 11.39
N SER A 132 1.38 -27.95 12.51
CA SER A 132 2.84 -27.80 12.58
C SER A 132 3.32 -26.40 12.16
N GLY A 133 2.51 -25.37 12.40
CA GLY A 133 2.84 -23.99 12.06
C GLY A 133 4.11 -23.48 12.75
N ASN A 134 4.36 -23.92 13.99
CA ASN A 134 5.58 -23.53 14.71
C ASN A 134 6.84 -24.13 14.07
N THR A 135 6.75 -25.34 13.54
CA THR A 135 7.85 -25.98 12.77
C THR A 135 8.11 -25.18 11.49
N ASP A 136 7.06 -24.81 10.75
CA ASP A 136 7.17 -24.05 9.51
C ASP A 136 7.67 -22.63 9.79
N LEU A 137 7.24 -22.02 10.91
CA LEU A 137 7.72 -20.71 11.37
C LEU A 137 9.25 -20.72 11.63
N ASN A 138 9.73 -21.74 12.35
CA ASN A 138 11.15 -21.90 12.65
C ASN A 138 11.99 -22.18 11.36
N ARG A 139 11.40 -22.86 10.37
CA ARG A 139 11.99 -23.09 9.06
C ARG A 139 11.88 -21.91 8.12
N LYS A 140 11.21 -20.82 8.54
CA LYS A 140 10.91 -19.66 7.69
C LYS A 140 10.17 -20.06 6.41
N LEU A 141 9.09 -20.81 6.55
CA LEU A 141 8.36 -21.41 5.43
C LEU A 141 6.90 -20.98 5.42
N ILE A 142 6.41 -20.52 4.26
CA ILE A 142 5.01 -20.27 3.97
C ILE A 142 4.42 -21.54 3.33
N LYS A 143 3.58 -22.24 4.08
CA LYS A 143 2.96 -23.49 3.64
C LYS A 143 1.45 -23.45 3.84
N CYS A 144 0.68 -23.86 2.83
CA CYS A 144 -0.78 -23.96 2.95
C CYS A 144 -1.20 -24.98 4.02
N VAL A 145 -2.32 -24.70 4.69
CA VAL A 145 -2.98 -25.68 5.52
C VAL A 145 -3.66 -26.72 4.62
N GLY A 146 -3.26 -27.98 4.74
CA GLY A 146 -3.84 -29.06 3.94
C GLY A 146 -3.39 -29.03 2.47
N ASN A 147 -4.34 -29.19 1.55
CA ASN A 147 -4.05 -29.24 0.11
C ASN A 147 -4.05 -27.82 -0.52
N PRO A 148 -2.91 -27.36 -1.10
CA PRO A 148 -2.81 -26.04 -1.68
C PRO A 148 -3.78 -25.78 -2.84
N ASP A 149 -3.98 -26.75 -3.75
CA ASP A 149 -4.91 -26.59 -4.87
C ASP A 149 -6.34 -26.35 -4.41
N LYS A 150 -6.77 -27.08 -3.37
CA LYS A 150 -8.07 -26.86 -2.76
C LYS A 150 -8.15 -25.45 -2.18
N ARG A 151 -7.14 -25.01 -1.42
CA ARG A 151 -7.11 -23.68 -0.79
C ARG A 151 -7.17 -22.54 -1.78
N PHE A 152 -6.48 -22.65 -2.93
CA PHE A 152 -6.48 -21.61 -3.96
C PHE A 152 -7.76 -21.60 -4.80
N LYS A 153 -8.43 -22.73 -4.96
CA LYS A 153 -9.76 -22.81 -5.57
C LYS A 153 -10.86 -22.21 -4.67
N GLU A 154 -10.71 -22.27 -3.35
CA GLU A 154 -11.62 -21.62 -2.39
C GLU A 154 -11.49 -20.09 -2.46
N ASP A 155 -10.29 -19.53 -2.31
CA ASP A 155 -10.01 -18.09 -2.44
C ASP A 155 -8.69 -17.90 -3.17
N ALA A 156 -8.76 -17.51 -4.43
CA ALA A 156 -7.60 -17.28 -5.28
C ALA A 156 -6.68 -16.16 -4.74
N LEU A 157 -7.20 -15.23 -3.92
CA LEU A 157 -6.38 -14.22 -3.27
C LEU A 157 -5.31 -14.80 -2.35
N ARG A 158 -5.51 -16.01 -1.83
CA ARG A 158 -4.52 -16.70 -1.00
C ARG A 158 -3.17 -16.88 -1.72
N MET A 159 -3.16 -16.92 -3.06
CA MET A 159 -1.92 -16.98 -3.84
C MET A 159 -1.11 -15.68 -3.69
N LEU A 160 -1.73 -14.52 -3.80
CA LEU A 160 -1.07 -13.22 -3.55
C LEU A 160 -0.66 -13.06 -2.09
N ARG A 161 -1.48 -13.55 -1.16
CA ARG A 161 -1.16 -13.55 0.27
C ARG A 161 0.09 -14.39 0.58
N ALA A 162 0.30 -15.55 -0.09
CA ALA A 162 1.51 -16.36 0.06
C ALA A 162 2.75 -15.57 -0.29
N ILE A 163 2.72 -14.89 -1.44
CA ILE A 163 3.84 -14.06 -1.91
C ILE A 163 4.07 -12.86 -0.99
N ARG A 164 2.98 -12.17 -0.59
CA ARG A 164 3.08 -11.08 0.37
C ARG A 164 3.71 -11.51 1.68
N PHE A 165 3.26 -12.61 2.29
CA PHE A 165 3.86 -13.10 3.54
C PHE A 165 5.31 -13.52 3.35
N SER A 166 5.64 -14.13 2.20
CA SER A 166 7.03 -14.42 1.86
C SER A 166 7.89 -13.15 1.84
N ALA A 167 7.44 -12.08 1.21
CA ALA A 167 8.15 -10.80 1.14
C ALA A 167 8.22 -10.09 2.51
N GLN A 168 7.12 -10.03 3.25
CA GLN A 168 7.05 -9.33 4.55
C GLN A 168 7.85 -10.02 5.67
N LEU A 169 7.87 -11.35 5.66
CA LEU A 169 8.54 -12.14 6.70
C LEU A 169 9.95 -12.56 6.30
N ASN A 170 10.32 -12.38 5.04
CA ASN A 170 11.54 -12.93 4.43
C ASN A 170 11.59 -14.47 4.57
N PHE A 171 10.48 -15.12 4.18
CA PHE A 171 10.30 -16.58 4.24
C PHE A 171 10.24 -17.17 2.83
N ASN A 172 10.68 -18.41 2.69
CA ASN A 172 10.46 -19.18 1.48
C ASN A 172 9.03 -19.68 1.39
N ILE A 173 8.55 -19.98 0.18
CA ILE A 173 7.26 -20.66 -0.01
C ILE A 173 7.55 -22.15 -0.21
N ASP A 174 6.76 -23.00 0.44
CA ASP A 174 6.83 -24.45 0.29
C ASP A 174 6.66 -24.85 -1.19
N GLU A 175 7.45 -25.80 -1.66
CA GLU A 175 7.51 -26.19 -3.08
C GLU A 175 6.14 -26.61 -3.63
N LYS A 176 5.36 -27.39 -2.88
CA LYS A 176 4.02 -27.82 -3.30
C LYS A 176 3.06 -26.64 -3.32
N THR A 177 3.17 -25.74 -2.34
CA THR A 177 2.39 -24.50 -2.30
C THR A 177 2.71 -23.61 -3.48
N PHE A 178 4.00 -23.42 -3.81
CA PHE A 178 4.41 -22.60 -4.96
C PHE A 178 4.03 -23.22 -6.32
N ALA A 179 4.17 -24.52 -6.46
CA ALA A 179 3.71 -25.24 -7.66
C ALA A 179 2.20 -25.08 -7.89
N ALA A 180 1.40 -25.17 -6.81
CA ALA A 180 -0.04 -24.95 -6.89
C ALA A 180 -0.39 -23.49 -7.25
N ILE A 181 0.37 -22.49 -6.80
CA ILE A 181 0.20 -21.09 -7.25
C ILE A 181 0.38 -21.01 -8.76
N LYS A 182 1.45 -21.60 -9.31
CA LYS A 182 1.70 -21.58 -10.77
C LYS A 182 0.56 -22.18 -11.58
N VAL A 183 -0.02 -23.28 -11.10
CA VAL A 183 -1.10 -24.00 -11.77
C VAL A 183 -2.41 -23.21 -11.75
N ASN A 184 -2.69 -22.53 -10.63
CA ASN A 184 -3.95 -21.83 -10.39
C ASN A 184 -3.89 -20.32 -10.68
N SER A 185 -2.76 -19.79 -11.19
CA SER A 185 -2.51 -18.34 -11.32
C SER A 185 -3.61 -17.59 -12.07
N SER A 186 -4.18 -18.16 -13.12
CA SER A 186 -5.24 -17.52 -13.91
C SER A 186 -6.53 -17.25 -13.12
N SER A 187 -6.80 -18.02 -12.06
CA SER A 187 -7.99 -17.81 -11.23
C SER A 187 -7.96 -16.48 -10.44
N ILE A 188 -6.81 -15.79 -10.37
CA ILE A 188 -6.71 -14.48 -9.76
C ILE A 188 -7.57 -13.42 -10.47
N GLN A 189 -7.90 -13.63 -11.72
CA GLN A 189 -8.77 -12.75 -12.49
C GLN A 189 -10.21 -12.70 -11.95
N ASN A 190 -10.64 -13.70 -11.16
CA ASN A 190 -11.94 -13.73 -10.49
C ASN A 190 -11.97 -12.86 -9.22
N ILE A 191 -10.83 -12.32 -8.79
CA ILE A 191 -10.73 -11.51 -7.58
C ILE A 191 -10.88 -10.03 -7.93
N SER A 192 -11.60 -9.29 -7.07
CA SER A 192 -11.79 -7.85 -7.29
C SER A 192 -10.46 -7.09 -7.27
N LYS A 193 -10.38 -6.07 -8.10
CA LYS A 193 -9.16 -5.25 -8.27
C LYS A 193 -8.72 -4.57 -6.96
N GLU A 194 -9.65 -4.19 -6.10
CA GLU A 194 -9.36 -3.62 -4.77
C GLU A 194 -8.59 -4.61 -3.90
N ARG A 195 -9.02 -5.89 -3.86
CA ARG A 195 -8.34 -6.93 -3.07
C ARG A 195 -6.93 -7.21 -3.62
N ILE A 196 -6.80 -7.29 -4.94
CA ILE A 196 -5.51 -7.46 -5.63
C ILE A 196 -4.59 -6.28 -5.29
N ARG A 197 -5.10 -5.04 -5.43
CA ARG A 197 -4.35 -3.82 -5.08
C ARG A 197 -3.81 -3.86 -3.66
N VAL A 198 -4.63 -4.25 -2.69
CA VAL A 198 -4.23 -4.30 -1.27
C VAL A 198 -3.06 -5.27 -1.06
N GLU A 199 -3.12 -6.48 -1.62
CA GLU A 199 -2.06 -7.47 -1.48
C GLU A 199 -0.79 -7.06 -2.23
N LEU A 200 -0.93 -6.53 -3.46
CA LEU A 200 0.18 -6.00 -4.25
C LEU A 200 0.88 -4.83 -3.52
N SER A 201 0.10 -3.88 -3.01
CA SER A 201 0.63 -2.74 -2.25
C SER A 201 1.40 -3.20 -1.00
N LYS A 202 0.87 -4.17 -0.25
CA LYS A 202 1.56 -4.73 0.92
C LYS A 202 2.84 -5.48 0.55
N THR A 203 2.88 -6.10 -0.63
CA THR A 203 4.08 -6.75 -1.16
C THR A 203 5.14 -5.70 -1.52
N LEU A 204 4.74 -4.66 -2.25
CA LEU A 204 5.62 -3.55 -2.63
C LEU A 204 6.14 -2.78 -1.41
N LEU A 205 5.35 -2.62 -0.36
CA LEU A 205 5.75 -1.92 0.87
C LEU A 205 6.59 -2.78 1.82
N SER A 206 6.84 -4.05 1.50
CA SER A 206 7.71 -4.91 2.32
C SER A 206 9.18 -4.55 2.18
N ASN A 207 10.00 -4.97 3.16
CA ASN A 207 11.45 -4.79 3.10
C ASN A 207 12.14 -5.67 2.04
N ASN A 208 11.44 -6.67 1.51
CA ASN A 208 11.93 -7.56 0.46
C ASN A 208 10.98 -7.51 -0.74
N ALA A 209 10.65 -6.30 -1.19
CA ALA A 209 9.74 -6.07 -2.30
C ALA A 209 10.25 -6.74 -3.58
N PHE A 210 11.56 -6.66 -3.85
CA PHE A 210 12.17 -7.32 -4.99
C PHE A 210 11.90 -8.83 -5.01
N SER A 211 12.18 -9.51 -3.90
CA SER A 211 11.89 -10.95 -3.77
C SER A 211 10.42 -11.28 -3.99
N GLY A 212 9.51 -10.41 -3.50
CA GLY A 212 8.07 -10.52 -3.73
C GLY A 212 7.70 -10.39 -5.21
N MET A 213 8.24 -9.40 -5.90
CA MET A 213 7.98 -9.16 -7.32
C MET A 213 8.51 -10.29 -8.21
N ILE A 214 9.70 -10.81 -7.93
CA ILE A 214 10.26 -11.97 -8.64
C ILE A 214 9.37 -13.22 -8.44
N LYS A 215 8.88 -13.47 -7.22
CA LYS A 215 7.96 -14.60 -6.98
C LYS A 215 6.62 -14.42 -7.69
N LEU A 216 6.10 -13.17 -7.80
CA LEU A 216 4.91 -12.87 -8.62
C LEU A 216 5.16 -13.21 -10.10
N GLU A 217 6.34 -12.89 -10.63
CA GLU A 217 6.72 -13.21 -12.00
C GLU A 217 6.87 -14.71 -12.21
N GLU A 218 7.69 -15.40 -11.40
CA GLU A 218 7.93 -16.83 -11.47
C GLU A 218 6.66 -17.67 -11.30
N SER A 219 5.69 -17.18 -10.53
CA SER A 219 4.38 -17.82 -10.33
C SER A 219 3.38 -17.54 -11.44
N LYS A 220 3.71 -16.70 -12.41
CA LYS A 220 2.85 -16.18 -13.48
C LYS A 220 1.74 -15.20 -12.99
N LEU A 221 1.60 -14.98 -11.68
CA LEU A 221 0.59 -14.04 -11.14
C LEU A 221 0.80 -12.62 -11.64
N LEU A 222 2.07 -12.19 -11.80
CA LEU A 222 2.37 -10.86 -12.30
C LEU A 222 1.80 -10.63 -13.70
N LYS A 223 1.93 -11.60 -14.59
CA LYS A 223 1.39 -11.55 -15.96
C LYS A 223 -0.15 -11.47 -15.97
N GLU A 224 -0.81 -12.13 -15.03
CA GLU A 224 -2.28 -12.10 -14.93
C GLU A 224 -2.80 -10.76 -14.39
N ILE A 225 -2.00 -10.04 -13.58
CA ILE A 225 -2.40 -8.79 -12.92
C ILE A 225 -1.91 -7.58 -13.69
N LEU A 226 -0.66 -7.60 -14.13
CA LEU A 226 0.08 -6.51 -14.78
C LEU A 226 0.88 -7.07 -15.98
N PRO A 227 0.23 -7.35 -17.12
CA PRO A 227 0.87 -7.96 -18.29
C PRO A 227 1.71 -6.94 -19.10
N TYR A 228 2.58 -6.20 -18.42
CA TYR A 228 3.36 -5.09 -18.99
C TYR A 228 4.86 -5.26 -18.72
N ASN A 229 5.68 -4.52 -19.46
CA ASN A 229 7.13 -4.50 -19.26
C ASN A 229 7.50 -3.64 -18.04
N LEU A 230 7.46 -4.23 -16.88
CA LEU A 230 7.74 -3.57 -15.60
C LEU A 230 9.24 -3.49 -15.34
N ASN A 231 9.66 -2.48 -14.57
CA ASN A 231 11.02 -2.40 -14.06
C ASN A 231 11.15 -3.30 -12.81
N LEU A 232 11.73 -4.47 -12.99
CA LEU A 232 11.98 -5.44 -11.92
C LEU A 232 13.47 -5.49 -11.60
N ASP A 233 13.90 -4.58 -10.73
CA ASP A 233 15.28 -4.47 -10.29
C ASP A 233 15.38 -4.47 -8.77
N ASN A 234 16.48 -5.00 -8.22
CA ASN A 234 16.66 -5.14 -6.77
C ASN A 234 16.79 -3.81 -6.03
N SER A 235 17.05 -2.73 -6.75
CA SER A 235 17.09 -1.38 -6.17
C SER A 235 15.74 -0.91 -5.63
N ILE A 236 14.61 -1.58 -5.97
CA ILE A 236 13.31 -1.30 -5.38
C ILE A 236 13.33 -1.37 -3.85
N ASP A 237 14.15 -2.24 -3.27
CA ASP A 237 14.26 -2.37 -1.81
C ASP A 237 14.91 -1.15 -1.14
N LYS A 238 15.65 -0.32 -1.93
CA LYS A 238 16.24 0.96 -1.50
C LYS A 238 15.30 2.16 -1.69
N VAL A 239 14.27 2.02 -2.53
CA VAL A 239 13.26 3.06 -2.74
C VAL A 239 12.44 3.24 -1.47
N ASN A 240 12.18 4.50 -1.11
CA ASN A 240 11.34 4.87 0.04
C ASN A 240 10.10 3.97 0.12
N PRO A 241 9.77 3.41 1.29
CA PRO A 241 8.67 2.47 1.45
C PRO A 241 7.31 3.18 1.49
N ASN A 242 7.04 4.03 0.50
CA ASN A 242 5.72 4.57 0.21
C ASN A 242 5.21 4.02 -1.14
N ILE A 243 3.91 3.84 -1.23
CA ILE A 243 3.30 3.13 -2.36
C ILE A 243 3.51 3.87 -3.69
N SER A 244 3.47 5.21 -3.69
CA SER A 244 3.63 6.00 -4.91
C SER A 244 5.03 5.86 -5.49
N SER A 245 6.08 5.93 -4.66
CA SER A 245 7.47 5.79 -5.10
C SER A 245 7.76 4.39 -5.63
N ARG A 246 7.27 3.35 -4.97
CA ARG A 246 7.49 1.97 -5.40
C ARG A 246 6.67 1.58 -6.64
N LEU A 247 5.46 2.13 -6.80
CA LEU A 247 4.70 2.01 -8.05
C LEU A 247 5.37 2.77 -9.18
N ALA A 248 5.82 4.01 -8.93
CA ALA A 248 6.55 4.77 -9.94
C ALA A 248 7.80 4.01 -10.40
N PHE A 249 8.57 3.42 -9.48
CA PHE A 249 9.74 2.61 -9.80
C PHE A 249 9.41 1.43 -10.73
N ILE A 250 8.38 0.65 -10.46
CA ILE A 250 8.03 -0.50 -11.32
C ILE A 250 7.45 -0.08 -12.67
N PHE A 251 6.89 1.13 -12.78
CA PHE A 251 6.28 1.68 -14.00
C PHE A 251 7.20 2.56 -14.84
N LEU A 252 8.49 2.70 -14.51
CA LEU A 252 9.42 3.60 -15.20
C LEU A 252 9.57 3.33 -16.71
N ASN A 253 9.31 2.10 -17.14
CA ASN A 253 9.38 1.70 -18.54
C ASN A 253 8.07 1.92 -19.31
N LEU A 254 7.02 2.43 -18.65
CA LEU A 254 5.69 2.56 -19.22
C LEU A 254 5.39 4.02 -19.59
N GLU A 255 4.58 4.21 -20.64
CA GLU A 255 4.08 5.52 -21.01
C GLU A 255 3.05 6.04 -19.97
N PRO A 256 3.02 7.37 -19.69
CA PRO A 256 2.15 7.94 -18.66
C PRO A 256 0.66 7.62 -18.83
N SER A 257 0.15 7.57 -20.06
CA SER A 257 -1.25 7.19 -20.35
C SER A 257 -1.56 5.74 -19.97
N LEU A 258 -0.59 4.84 -20.15
CA LEU A 258 -0.72 3.45 -19.75
C LEU A 258 -0.66 3.32 -18.22
N VAL A 259 0.22 4.07 -17.56
CA VAL A 259 0.29 4.13 -16.08
C VAL A 259 -1.06 4.59 -15.52
N GLU A 260 -1.66 5.64 -16.08
CA GLU A 260 -2.99 6.12 -15.69
C GLU A 260 -4.05 5.02 -15.82
N SER A 261 -4.08 4.32 -16.94
CA SER A 261 -5.02 3.23 -17.20
C SER A 261 -4.88 2.09 -16.18
N ILE A 262 -3.64 1.66 -15.89
CA ILE A 262 -3.35 0.61 -14.89
C ILE A 262 -3.79 1.04 -13.49
N MET A 263 -3.49 2.27 -13.11
CA MET A 263 -3.85 2.78 -11.78
C MET A 263 -5.37 2.89 -11.59
N ARG A 264 -6.11 3.23 -12.65
CA ARG A 264 -7.58 3.23 -12.65
C ARG A 264 -8.14 1.81 -12.55
N ASP A 265 -7.63 0.87 -13.34
CA ASP A 265 -8.06 -0.54 -13.30
C ASP A 265 -7.83 -1.15 -11.91
N LEU A 266 -6.71 -0.86 -11.28
CA LEU A 266 -6.42 -1.27 -9.90
C LEU A 266 -7.11 -0.41 -8.83
N THR A 267 -7.99 0.51 -9.22
CA THR A 267 -8.81 1.34 -8.31
C THR A 267 -8.02 2.17 -7.30
N PHE A 268 -6.85 2.68 -7.68
CA PHE A 268 -6.11 3.63 -6.84
C PHE A 268 -6.83 4.98 -6.77
N ASP A 269 -6.66 5.68 -5.66
CA ASP A 269 -7.17 7.03 -5.51
C ASP A 269 -6.43 8.03 -6.42
N LYS A 270 -7.12 9.16 -6.73
CA LYS A 270 -6.62 10.16 -7.68
C LYS A 270 -5.29 10.79 -7.24
N ASN A 271 -5.09 10.98 -5.93
CA ASN A 271 -3.85 11.61 -5.43
C ASN A 271 -2.66 10.68 -5.62
N THR A 272 -2.80 9.40 -5.24
CA THR A 272 -1.77 8.37 -5.49
C THR A 272 -1.47 8.24 -6.98
N MET A 273 -2.50 8.18 -7.83
CA MET A 273 -2.35 8.10 -9.28
C MET A 273 -1.58 9.29 -9.85
N ASN A 274 -1.98 10.52 -9.53
CA ASN A 274 -1.32 11.73 -10.01
C ASN A 274 0.15 11.77 -9.59
N LYS A 275 0.45 11.37 -8.34
CA LYS A 275 1.82 11.31 -7.84
C LYS A 275 2.67 10.29 -8.63
N VAL A 276 2.14 9.09 -8.87
CA VAL A 276 2.85 8.06 -9.66
C VAL A 276 3.13 8.55 -11.08
N ILE A 277 2.13 9.14 -11.77
CA ILE A 277 2.29 9.67 -13.13
C ILE A 277 3.35 10.79 -13.15
N SER A 278 3.31 11.71 -12.18
CA SER A 278 4.28 12.80 -12.07
C SER A 278 5.71 12.27 -11.89
N LEU A 279 5.91 11.29 -11.00
CA LEU A 279 7.22 10.69 -10.75
C LEU A 279 7.76 9.94 -11.99
N THR A 280 6.92 9.11 -12.62
CA THR A 280 7.33 8.33 -13.81
C THR A 280 7.66 9.22 -15.00
N SER A 281 6.81 10.24 -15.30
CA SER A 281 7.00 11.14 -16.44
C SER A 281 8.20 12.09 -16.27
N SER A 282 8.61 12.35 -15.03
CA SER A 282 9.72 13.27 -14.73
C SER A 282 11.05 12.55 -14.47
N PHE A 283 11.05 11.22 -14.43
CA PHE A 283 12.26 10.45 -14.11
C PHE A 283 13.43 10.71 -15.06
N LYS A 284 13.15 10.97 -16.35
CA LYS A 284 14.19 11.28 -17.34
C LYS A 284 14.78 12.66 -17.16
N ASP A 285 14.02 13.59 -16.59
CA ASP A 285 14.42 15.00 -16.48
C ASP A 285 15.40 15.23 -15.32
N ILE A 286 15.49 14.30 -14.36
CA ILE A 286 16.41 14.42 -13.21
C ILE A 286 17.89 14.19 -13.58
N LYS A 287 18.17 13.69 -14.79
CA LYS A 287 19.54 13.29 -15.17
C LYS A 287 20.53 14.46 -15.22
N SER A 288 20.07 15.67 -15.48
CA SER A 288 20.91 16.85 -15.57
C SER A 288 20.07 18.12 -15.51
N PRO A 289 19.68 18.61 -14.33
CA PRO A 289 19.39 20.03 -14.27
C PRO A 289 20.71 20.77 -14.43
N ASP A 290 20.91 21.37 -15.63
CA ASP A 290 22.13 22.12 -15.96
C ASP A 290 22.14 23.49 -15.26
N SER A 291 21.00 23.89 -14.68
CA SER A 291 20.84 25.21 -14.06
C SER A 291 19.83 25.15 -12.87
N LYS A 292 19.87 26.20 -12.04
CA LYS A 292 18.89 26.43 -10.97
C LYS A 292 17.46 26.53 -11.55
N ALA A 293 17.33 27.16 -12.74
CA ALA A 293 16.06 27.25 -13.46
C ALA A 293 15.50 25.88 -13.82
N ASP A 294 16.33 24.93 -14.24
CA ASP A 294 15.88 23.57 -14.56
C ASP A 294 15.44 22.81 -13.31
N CYS A 295 16.15 23.01 -12.20
CA CYS A 295 15.72 22.50 -10.89
C CYS A 295 14.35 23.06 -10.48
N LYS A 296 14.13 24.38 -10.65
CA LYS A 296 12.83 25.02 -10.38
C LYS A 296 11.71 24.40 -11.24
N ARG A 297 11.96 24.22 -12.55
CA ARG A 297 11.00 23.55 -13.46
C ARG A 297 10.70 22.12 -13.05
N LEU A 298 11.72 21.36 -12.63
CA LEU A 298 11.54 20.00 -12.16
C LEU A 298 10.68 19.97 -10.89
N ILE A 299 10.93 20.88 -9.92
CA ILE A 299 10.10 21.02 -8.70
C ILE A 299 8.66 21.37 -9.06
N ILE A 300 8.43 22.28 -10.00
CA ILE A 300 7.08 22.66 -10.47
C ILE A 300 6.37 21.46 -11.06
N LYS A 301 7.04 20.69 -11.91
CA LYS A 301 6.46 19.51 -12.60
C LYS A 301 6.12 18.37 -11.65
N VAL A 302 7.00 18.09 -10.70
CA VAL A 302 6.86 16.96 -9.76
C VAL A 302 6.03 17.33 -8.54
N GLY A 303 6.10 18.59 -8.13
CA GLY A 303 5.56 19.11 -6.87
C GLY A 303 6.58 19.12 -5.74
N LYS A 304 6.52 20.15 -4.87
CA LYS A 304 7.43 20.36 -3.74
C LYS A 304 7.53 19.14 -2.82
N ASP A 305 6.41 18.47 -2.57
CA ASP A 305 6.32 17.33 -1.65
C ASP A 305 6.86 16.02 -2.26
N ASN A 306 7.01 15.96 -3.58
CA ASN A 306 7.34 14.73 -4.30
C ASN A 306 8.77 14.70 -4.86
N ILE A 307 9.45 15.86 -4.91
CA ILE A 307 10.77 15.98 -5.54
C ILE A 307 11.82 15.08 -4.88
N PHE A 308 11.78 14.94 -3.56
CA PHE A 308 12.69 14.05 -2.85
C PHE A 308 12.40 12.56 -3.09
N ASP A 309 11.16 12.20 -3.37
CA ASP A 309 10.82 10.84 -3.80
C ASP A 309 11.40 10.53 -5.19
N LEU A 310 11.36 11.51 -6.11
CA LEU A 310 11.98 11.37 -7.42
C LEU A 310 13.51 11.21 -7.32
N ILE A 311 14.17 12.04 -6.49
CA ILE A 311 15.61 11.94 -6.20
C ILE A 311 15.94 10.55 -5.64
N ASN A 312 15.17 10.08 -4.64
CA ASN A 312 15.39 8.78 -4.03
C ASN A 312 15.26 7.62 -5.04
N ILE A 313 14.26 7.66 -5.93
CA ILE A 313 14.12 6.66 -7.00
C ILE A 313 15.35 6.67 -7.90
N TYR A 314 15.81 7.85 -8.30
CA TYR A 314 16.97 8.00 -9.17
C TYR A 314 18.27 7.47 -8.51
N GLU A 315 18.53 7.86 -7.26
CA GLU A 315 19.70 7.41 -6.50
C GLU A 315 19.67 5.89 -6.27
N SER A 316 18.47 5.33 -6.01
CA SER A 316 18.29 3.89 -5.80
C SER A 316 18.71 3.09 -7.04
N ILE A 317 18.28 3.51 -8.23
CA ILE A 317 18.57 2.83 -9.50
C ILE A 317 20.04 2.97 -9.88
N ASN A 318 20.59 4.18 -9.79
CA ASN A 318 21.95 4.46 -10.25
C ASN A 318 23.01 4.07 -9.21
N SER A 319 22.60 3.70 -7.99
CA SER A 319 23.49 3.46 -6.83
C SER A 319 24.51 4.59 -6.63
N LYS A 320 24.11 5.81 -6.99
CA LYS A 320 24.91 7.03 -6.93
C LYS A 320 24.08 8.16 -6.34
N SER A 321 24.56 8.74 -5.27
CA SER A 321 23.98 9.96 -4.70
C SER A 321 24.17 11.15 -5.65
N VAL A 322 23.20 12.05 -5.64
CA VAL A 322 23.23 13.32 -6.39
C VAL A 322 23.15 14.52 -5.41
N PRO A 323 24.19 14.70 -4.58
CA PRO A 323 24.17 15.71 -3.53
C PRO A 323 23.97 17.12 -4.05
N ASP A 324 24.52 17.45 -5.23
CA ASP A 324 24.41 18.78 -5.83
C ASP A 324 22.95 19.12 -6.15
N ILE A 325 22.21 18.19 -6.78
CA ILE A 325 20.78 18.36 -7.05
C ILE A 325 20.00 18.44 -5.74
N THR A 326 20.28 17.55 -4.79
CA THR A 326 19.59 17.50 -3.50
C THR A 326 19.80 18.81 -2.71
N ASN A 327 21.00 19.35 -2.69
CA ASN A 327 21.32 20.60 -2.00
C ASN A 327 20.65 21.79 -2.70
N LEU A 328 20.71 21.84 -4.02
CA LEU A 328 20.07 22.89 -4.80
C LEU A 328 18.55 22.90 -4.64
N VAL A 329 17.91 21.73 -4.64
CA VAL A 329 16.48 21.60 -4.34
C VAL A 329 16.16 22.11 -2.94
N LYS A 330 16.96 21.76 -1.93
CA LYS A 330 16.78 22.27 -0.56
C LYS A 330 16.91 23.79 -0.51
N GLU A 331 17.96 24.34 -1.12
CA GLU A 331 18.18 25.80 -1.20
C GLU A 331 16.97 26.51 -1.80
N ILE A 332 16.46 26.03 -2.95
CA ILE A 332 15.29 26.62 -3.63
C ILE A 332 14.04 26.58 -2.72
N LEU A 333 13.82 25.46 -2.02
CA LEU A 333 12.64 25.30 -1.16
C LEU A 333 12.73 26.13 0.13
N ASP A 334 13.94 26.21 0.75
CA ASP A 334 14.18 26.93 1.98
C ASP A 334 14.20 28.45 1.78
N SER A 335 14.68 28.92 0.62
CA SER A 335 14.73 30.34 0.28
C SER A 335 13.38 30.92 -0.17
N ASN A 336 12.30 30.13 -0.20
CA ASN A 336 11.00 30.53 -0.72
C ASN A 336 11.04 31.14 -2.12
N GLU A 337 11.88 30.58 -2.99
CA GLU A 337 12.02 31.01 -4.37
C GLU A 337 10.70 30.94 -5.15
N VAL A 338 10.57 31.82 -6.14
CA VAL A 338 9.40 31.88 -7.01
C VAL A 338 9.29 30.60 -7.84
N LEU A 339 8.18 29.89 -7.65
CA LEU A 339 7.88 28.66 -8.39
C LEU A 339 6.53 28.75 -9.13
N TYR A 340 5.60 29.57 -8.63
CA TYR A 340 4.26 29.66 -9.19
C TYR A 340 3.86 31.11 -9.39
N ILE A 341 2.89 31.38 -10.28
CA ILE A 341 2.37 32.72 -10.54
C ILE A 341 1.96 33.47 -9.26
N LYS A 342 1.42 32.75 -8.27
CA LYS A 342 1.04 33.31 -6.97
C LYS A 342 2.22 33.86 -6.16
N ASP A 343 3.45 33.42 -6.47
CA ASP A 343 4.69 33.79 -5.78
C ASP A 343 5.33 35.06 -6.41
N LEU A 344 4.79 35.54 -7.57
CA LEU A 344 5.23 36.79 -8.18
C LEU A 344 4.85 37.99 -7.28
N ALA A 345 5.74 38.99 -7.24
CA ALA A 345 5.55 40.26 -6.52
C ALA A 345 4.48 41.15 -7.15
N ILE A 346 3.83 40.71 -8.23
CA ILE A 346 2.74 41.40 -8.93
C ILE A 346 1.52 40.49 -9.06
N LYS A 347 0.32 41.07 -9.00
CA LYS A 347 -0.94 40.35 -9.20
C LYS A 347 -1.56 40.71 -10.55
N GLY A 348 -2.43 39.84 -11.06
CA GLY A 348 -3.12 40.10 -12.33
C GLY A 348 -3.88 41.44 -12.37
N ASN A 349 -4.46 41.85 -11.25
CA ASN A 349 -5.16 43.13 -11.14
C ASN A 349 -4.22 44.35 -11.29
N ASP A 350 -2.97 44.21 -10.89
CA ASP A 350 -1.99 45.30 -11.03
C ASP A 350 -1.61 45.44 -12.52
N LEU A 351 -1.40 44.32 -13.23
CA LEU A 351 -1.14 44.31 -14.67
C LEU A 351 -2.31 44.89 -15.49
N ILE A 352 -3.56 44.57 -15.10
CA ILE A 352 -4.74 45.13 -15.77
C ILE A 352 -4.76 46.66 -15.65
N LYS A 353 -4.44 47.24 -14.49
CA LYS A 353 -4.44 48.67 -14.25
C LYS A 353 -3.29 49.40 -14.92
N GLU A 354 -2.06 48.81 -14.84
CA GLU A 354 -0.85 49.45 -15.32
C GLU A 354 -0.70 49.43 -16.86
N LEU A 355 -1.33 48.42 -17.49
CA LEU A 355 -1.17 48.17 -18.93
C LEU A 355 -2.46 48.39 -19.73
N ASP A 356 -3.55 48.78 -19.05
CA ASP A 356 -4.88 48.95 -19.63
C ASP A 356 -5.35 47.74 -20.47
N ILE A 357 -5.09 46.53 -19.96
CA ILE A 357 -5.50 45.28 -20.60
C ILE A 357 -6.75 44.69 -19.98
N THR A 358 -7.50 43.94 -20.76
CA THR A 358 -8.69 43.26 -20.30
C THR A 358 -8.36 41.88 -19.67
N PRO A 359 -9.11 41.44 -18.64
CA PRO A 359 -9.00 40.08 -18.14
C PRO A 359 -9.25 39.07 -19.26
N GLY A 360 -8.37 38.06 -19.37
CA GLY A 360 -8.51 37.02 -20.42
C GLY A 360 -7.22 36.29 -20.72
N LYS A 361 -7.14 35.70 -21.90
CA LYS A 361 -6.03 34.86 -22.34
C LYS A 361 -4.69 35.58 -22.28
N ILE A 362 -4.67 36.86 -22.73
CA ILE A 362 -3.46 37.70 -22.76
C ILE A 362 -2.86 37.89 -21.35
N LEU A 363 -3.69 38.09 -20.33
CA LEU A 363 -3.24 38.21 -18.94
C LEU A 363 -2.58 36.90 -18.45
N GLY A 364 -3.15 35.76 -18.80
CA GLY A 364 -2.59 34.46 -18.45
C GLY A 364 -1.24 34.19 -19.14
N GLU A 365 -1.12 34.55 -20.42
CA GLU A 365 0.12 34.44 -21.18
C GLU A 365 1.21 35.36 -20.63
N LEU A 366 0.85 36.60 -20.29
CA LEU A 366 1.76 37.58 -19.68
C LEU A 366 2.27 37.10 -18.30
N LEU A 367 1.39 36.62 -17.41
CA LEU A 367 1.79 36.09 -16.11
C LEU A 367 2.71 34.89 -16.23
N ASN A 368 2.46 34.00 -17.19
CA ASN A 368 3.35 32.86 -17.47
C ASN A 368 4.70 33.31 -18.04
N HIS A 369 4.71 34.33 -18.90
CA HIS A 369 5.95 34.91 -19.40
C HIS A 369 6.78 35.49 -18.25
N LEU A 370 6.19 36.36 -17.41
CA LEU A 370 6.87 36.92 -16.25
C LEU A 370 7.42 35.85 -15.29
N LEU A 371 6.63 34.80 -15.04
CA LEU A 371 7.08 33.67 -14.21
C LEU A 371 8.31 32.98 -14.84
N ASN A 372 8.31 32.76 -16.16
CA ASN A 372 9.43 32.13 -16.84
C ASN A 372 10.69 33.01 -16.80
N GLU A 373 10.56 34.34 -16.96
CA GLU A 373 11.69 35.25 -16.86
C GLU A 373 12.31 35.27 -15.45
N VAL A 374 11.48 35.27 -14.40
CA VAL A 374 11.94 35.15 -12.99
C VAL A 374 12.59 33.79 -12.72
N ILE A 375 12.00 32.68 -13.22
CA ILE A 375 12.58 31.35 -13.08
C ILE A 375 13.96 31.27 -13.74
N ASN A 376 14.13 31.92 -14.93
CA ASN A 376 15.38 32.00 -15.67
C ASN A 376 16.40 32.98 -15.06
N GLU A 377 16.01 33.68 -14.00
CA GLU A 377 16.86 34.73 -13.36
C GLU A 377 17.26 35.86 -14.31
N THR A 378 16.46 36.12 -15.37
CA THR A 378 16.66 37.23 -16.34
C THR A 378 16.11 38.54 -15.79
N ILE A 379 15.14 38.48 -14.86
CA ILE A 379 14.59 39.64 -14.16
C ILE A 379 14.40 39.32 -12.67
N ASP A 380 14.49 40.34 -11.85
CA ASP A 380 14.17 40.23 -10.41
C ASP A 380 12.68 40.15 -10.16
N ASN A 381 12.28 39.44 -9.10
CA ASN A 381 10.90 39.37 -8.68
C ASN A 381 10.52 40.59 -7.83
N ASP A 382 10.58 41.77 -8.39
CA ASP A 382 10.10 43.01 -7.83
C ASP A 382 9.10 43.69 -8.78
N TYR A 383 8.27 44.57 -8.20
CA TYR A 383 7.18 45.19 -8.93
C TYR A 383 7.65 45.97 -10.17
N ALA A 384 8.76 46.75 -10.09
CA ALA A 384 9.25 47.61 -11.14
C ALA A 384 9.81 46.81 -12.32
N SER A 385 10.63 45.79 -12.00
CA SER A 385 11.20 44.85 -13.00
C SER A 385 10.11 44.10 -13.74
N LEU A 386 9.10 43.59 -13.01
CA LEU A 386 7.98 42.87 -13.61
C LEU A 386 7.11 43.73 -14.51
N ILE A 387 6.79 45.00 -14.12
CA ILE A 387 6.02 45.94 -14.96
C ILE A 387 6.80 46.30 -16.21
N THR A 388 8.11 46.54 -16.11
CA THR A 388 8.97 46.87 -17.27
C THR A 388 8.97 45.73 -18.28
N CYS A 389 9.16 44.49 -17.80
CA CYS A 389 9.12 43.30 -18.65
C CYS A 389 7.74 43.12 -19.30
N ALA A 390 6.67 43.32 -18.53
CA ALA A 390 5.30 43.22 -19.04
C ALA A 390 4.98 44.22 -20.13
N LYS A 391 5.46 45.51 -20.01
CA LYS A 391 5.32 46.53 -21.05
C LYS A 391 6.02 46.12 -22.33
N ASN A 392 7.25 45.63 -22.22
CA ASN A 392 8.03 45.18 -23.36
C ASN A 392 7.38 43.99 -24.08
N TYR A 393 6.81 43.04 -23.32
CA TYR A 393 6.10 41.90 -23.89
C TYR A 393 4.90 42.33 -24.73
N ILE A 394 4.07 43.27 -24.23
CA ILE A 394 2.87 43.74 -24.94
C ILE A 394 3.25 44.57 -26.20
N GLN A 395 4.33 45.35 -26.14
CA GLN A 395 4.77 46.12 -27.30
C GLN A 395 5.30 45.26 -28.46
N ASN A 396 5.76 44.04 -28.14
CA ASN A 396 6.35 43.11 -29.14
C ASN A 396 5.36 42.00 -29.54
N SER A 397 4.15 41.93 -28.96
CA SER A 397 3.08 40.96 -29.26
C SER A 397 1.98 41.56 -30.11
#